data_a2d9e20759e665bdd4aeb20b2574d213
#
_entry.id   a2d9e20759e665bdd4aeb20b2574d213
#
_cell.length_a   1.000
_cell.length_b   1.000
_cell.length_c   1.000
_cell.angle_alpha   90.00
_cell.angle_beta   90.00
_cell.angle_gamma   90.00
#
_symmetry.space_group_name_H-M   'P 1'
#
loop_
_entity.id
_entity.type
_entity.pdbx_description
1 polymer ?
#
loop_
_entity_poly.entity_id
_entity_poly.type
_entity_poly.pdbx_seq_one_letter_code
_entity_poly.pdbx_strand_id
1 'polypeptide(L)'
;MELLGDTYFMCGDLREQHLREGPLSTWWLTPPGIDVDSFSARLGTTYDLMSHTFGAPAHPYRVFLRAHPHRGANASAHPASFVMAMNPSRPLDVGSLYETLAHELVHEWLHLDGSDHEKTWFVEGSADYYSLVLPLRAGMLDQAAFLAAVNVAARECYANPRRGLSIQQAQRLFFSDFLAHRLPYVRGMFYLADLDARLRRETAQKVRVDDLVRGVVRDRSAGEQIGISGWCTRVENTLHSPEMPHLDDLVITGAGRPSEDAFGSQFEMEMVDVPVPDFGFDSSTLVTGHVRGLVPAGAADRAGLHDREDIELPRYPEIVRMNVGDVLDIKVSRGGDSATISIPLTGATALVPQWRTRQHTTD
;
A
#
# COMPACT_ATOMS: atom_id res chain seq x y z
N MET A 1 -0.50 -29.23 9.86
CA MET A 1 -1.73 -28.74 9.20
C MET A 1 -1.75 -27.22 9.06
N GLU A 2 -0.95 -26.47 9.81
CA GLU A 2 -0.83 -25.00 9.70
C GLU A 2 -0.28 -24.53 8.33
N LEU A 3 0.65 -25.25 7.73
CA LEU A 3 1.25 -24.89 6.42
C LEU A 3 0.29 -24.86 5.23
N LEU A 4 -0.87 -25.51 5.29
CA LEU A 4 -1.83 -25.54 4.17
C LEU A 4 -2.67 -24.26 4.07
N GLY A 5 -2.82 -23.51 5.17
CA GLY A 5 -3.53 -22.23 5.20
C GLY A 5 -2.82 -21.11 4.45
N ASP A 6 -1.48 -21.19 4.39
CA ASP A 6 -0.61 -20.17 3.77
C ASP A 6 -0.07 -20.61 2.41
N THR A 7 -0.68 -21.63 1.79
CA THR A 7 -0.21 -22.20 0.53
C THR A 7 -1.26 -22.00 -0.57
N TYR A 8 -0.82 -21.48 -1.72
CA TYR A 8 -1.65 -21.36 -2.90
C TYR A 8 -1.43 -22.55 -3.83
N PHE A 9 -2.53 -23.17 -4.28
CA PHE A 9 -2.52 -24.27 -5.24
C PHE A 9 -3.22 -23.86 -6.53
N MET A 10 -2.54 -24.05 -7.66
CA MET A 10 -3.13 -23.90 -8.97
C MET A 10 -3.05 -25.24 -9.70
N CYS A 11 -4.20 -25.82 -10.08
CA CYS A 11 -4.30 -27.14 -10.68
C CYS A 11 -5.06 -27.07 -12.00
N GLY A 12 -4.58 -27.78 -13.02
CA GLY A 12 -5.21 -27.86 -14.34
C GLY A 12 -4.18 -27.87 -15.47
N ASP A 13 -4.62 -27.50 -16.67
CA ASP A 13 -3.72 -27.32 -17.84
C ASP A 13 -3.00 -25.97 -17.69
N LEU A 14 -1.94 -25.99 -16.89
CA LEU A 14 -1.16 -24.80 -16.54
C LEU A 14 -0.32 -24.33 -17.71
N ARG A 15 -0.32 -23.04 -17.93
CA ARG A 15 0.68 -22.34 -18.74
C ARG A 15 1.69 -21.66 -17.84
N GLU A 16 2.94 -21.69 -18.26
CA GLU A 16 4.06 -21.19 -17.50
C GLU A 16 4.97 -20.34 -18.38
N GLN A 17 5.49 -19.29 -17.81
CA GLN A 17 6.57 -18.50 -18.38
C GLN A 17 7.68 -18.37 -17.36
N HIS A 18 8.85 -18.87 -17.70
CA HIS A 18 10.07 -18.61 -16.98
C HIS A 18 10.74 -17.33 -17.48
N LEU A 19 11.17 -16.48 -16.56
CA LEU A 19 12.16 -15.47 -16.91
C LEU A 19 13.49 -16.18 -17.17
N ARG A 20 14.17 -15.79 -18.25
CA ARG A 20 15.44 -16.39 -18.65
C ARG A 20 16.40 -16.43 -17.46
N GLU A 21 16.81 -17.64 -17.06
CA GLU A 21 17.88 -17.92 -16.08
C GLU A 21 17.64 -17.42 -14.64
N GLY A 22 16.38 -17.30 -14.17
CA GLY A 22 16.09 -16.82 -12.82
C GLY A 22 15.19 -17.75 -11.99
N PRO A 23 15.14 -17.52 -10.66
CA PRO A 23 14.25 -18.28 -9.76
C PRO A 23 12.77 -17.92 -9.91
N LEU A 24 12.44 -16.92 -10.73
CA LEU A 24 11.09 -16.37 -10.88
C LEU A 24 10.35 -17.01 -12.03
N SER A 25 9.11 -17.45 -11.79
CA SER A 25 8.20 -17.96 -12.83
C SER A 25 6.78 -17.42 -12.66
N THR A 26 6.08 -17.23 -13.79
CA THR A 26 4.69 -16.78 -13.84
C THR A 26 3.81 -17.90 -14.36
N TRP A 27 2.68 -18.16 -13.69
CA TRP A 27 1.79 -19.27 -13.97
C TRP A 27 0.35 -18.82 -14.15
N TRP A 28 -0.39 -19.39 -15.11
CA TRP A 28 -1.81 -19.13 -15.32
C TRP A 28 -2.53 -20.32 -15.95
N LEU A 29 -3.85 -20.42 -15.70
CA LEU A 29 -4.74 -21.39 -16.35
C LEU A 29 -5.44 -20.78 -17.57
N THR A 30 -6.04 -19.59 -17.36
CA THR A 30 -6.75 -18.85 -18.39
C THR A 30 -5.95 -17.61 -18.74
N PRO A 31 -5.86 -17.21 -20.02
CA PRO A 31 -5.16 -15.98 -20.41
C PRO A 31 -5.62 -14.81 -19.53
N PRO A 32 -4.70 -14.11 -18.85
CA PRO A 32 -5.06 -13.13 -17.82
C PRO A 32 -5.56 -11.79 -18.38
N GLY A 33 -5.58 -11.61 -19.71
CA GLY A 33 -6.00 -10.37 -20.36
C GLY A 33 -4.96 -9.26 -20.29
N ILE A 34 -3.71 -9.59 -20.00
CA ILE A 34 -2.56 -8.67 -20.02
C ILE A 34 -1.46 -9.23 -20.92
N ASP A 35 -0.54 -8.38 -21.32
CA ASP A 35 0.72 -8.82 -21.95
C ASP A 35 1.62 -9.48 -20.88
N VAL A 36 1.62 -10.83 -20.87
CA VAL A 36 2.37 -11.62 -19.88
C VAL A 36 3.88 -11.47 -20.07
N ASP A 37 4.36 -11.21 -21.28
CA ASP A 37 5.79 -11.00 -21.56
C ASP A 37 6.26 -9.70 -20.91
N SER A 38 5.57 -8.61 -21.16
CA SER A 38 5.85 -7.31 -20.53
C SER A 38 5.69 -7.35 -19.02
N PHE A 39 4.66 -8.05 -18.53
CA PHE A 39 4.43 -8.26 -17.10
C PHE A 39 5.61 -8.98 -16.45
N SER A 40 6.00 -10.14 -17.00
CA SER A 40 7.08 -10.96 -16.46
C SER A 40 8.44 -10.26 -16.53
N ALA A 41 8.70 -9.50 -17.60
CA ALA A 41 9.93 -8.72 -17.73
C ALA A 41 10.04 -7.63 -16.64
N ARG A 42 8.95 -6.89 -16.38
CA ARG A 42 8.91 -5.89 -15.30
C ARG A 42 9.06 -6.52 -13.93
N LEU A 43 8.32 -7.61 -13.70
CA LEU A 43 8.39 -8.36 -12.46
C LEU A 43 9.83 -8.82 -12.19
N GLY A 44 10.52 -9.36 -13.21
CA GLY A 44 11.91 -9.79 -13.11
C GLY A 44 12.85 -8.67 -12.73
N THR A 45 12.76 -7.52 -13.41
CA THR A 45 13.59 -6.35 -13.09
C THR A 45 13.35 -5.88 -11.65
N THR A 46 12.09 -5.90 -11.19
CA THR A 46 11.75 -5.50 -9.82
C THR A 46 12.25 -6.50 -8.79
N TYR A 47 12.11 -7.80 -9.08
CA TYR A 47 12.61 -8.87 -8.22
C TYR A 47 14.14 -8.82 -8.09
N ASP A 48 14.86 -8.58 -9.19
CA ASP A 48 16.32 -8.45 -9.19
C ASP A 48 16.77 -7.23 -8.36
N LEU A 49 16.08 -6.10 -8.48
CA LEU A 49 16.32 -4.90 -7.68
C LEU A 49 16.14 -5.17 -6.18
N MET A 50 15.06 -5.87 -5.80
CA MET A 50 14.80 -6.23 -4.41
C MET A 50 15.77 -7.28 -3.89
N SER A 51 16.10 -8.30 -4.70
CA SER A 51 17.11 -9.30 -4.37
C SER A 51 18.49 -8.69 -4.16
N HIS A 52 18.86 -7.70 -4.96
CA HIS A 52 20.09 -6.94 -4.76
C HIS A 52 20.06 -6.12 -3.47
N THR A 53 18.90 -5.56 -3.12
CA THR A 53 18.74 -4.71 -1.95
C THR A 53 18.69 -5.52 -0.65
N PHE A 54 17.94 -6.61 -0.60
CA PHE A 54 17.63 -7.37 0.62
C PHE A 54 18.38 -8.70 0.74
N GLY A 55 18.97 -9.18 -0.34
CA GLY A 55 19.57 -10.50 -0.48
C GLY A 55 18.70 -11.43 -1.32
N ALA A 56 19.33 -12.30 -2.11
CA ALA A 56 18.62 -13.27 -2.94
C ALA A 56 17.91 -14.31 -2.07
N PRO A 57 16.61 -14.61 -2.30
CA PRO A 57 15.93 -15.71 -1.63
C PRO A 57 16.59 -17.07 -1.95
N ALA A 58 16.52 -17.97 -0.99
CA ALA A 58 17.10 -19.31 -1.13
C ALA A 58 16.26 -20.28 -1.99
N HIS A 59 15.08 -19.87 -2.44
CA HIS A 59 14.09 -20.72 -3.12
C HIS A 59 13.50 -20.02 -4.37
N PRO A 60 12.94 -20.78 -5.32
CA PRO A 60 12.21 -20.21 -6.44
C PRO A 60 10.97 -19.45 -6.00
N TYR A 61 10.70 -18.32 -6.65
CA TYR A 61 9.52 -17.50 -6.42
C TYR A 61 8.50 -17.64 -7.55
N ARG A 62 7.22 -17.82 -7.20
CA ARG A 62 6.15 -18.10 -8.16
C ARG A 62 5.07 -17.04 -8.12
N VAL A 63 4.67 -16.58 -9.30
CA VAL A 63 3.56 -15.64 -9.47
C VAL A 63 2.41 -16.34 -10.18
N PHE A 64 1.24 -16.33 -9.54
CA PHE A 64 0.05 -16.97 -10.07
C PHE A 64 -0.93 -15.90 -10.55
N LEU A 65 -1.27 -15.93 -11.85
CA LEU A 65 -2.26 -15.06 -12.45
C LEU A 65 -3.60 -15.80 -12.58
N ARG A 66 -4.64 -15.23 -12.01
CA ARG A 66 -5.97 -15.84 -11.96
C ARG A 66 -7.02 -14.92 -12.59
N ALA A 67 -7.89 -15.51 -13.42
CA ALA A 67 -9.08 -14.80 -13.89
C ALA A 67 -10.07 -14.56 -12.76
N HIS A 68 -10.71 -13.40 -12.77
CA HIS A 68 -11.63 -12.94 -11.73
C HIS A 68 -12.75 -12.09 -12.37
N PRO A 69 -14.03 -12.28 -12.05
CA PRO A 69 -15.13 -11.59 -12.73
C PRO A 69 -15.29 -10.13 -12.32
N HIS A 70 -14.75 -9.71 -11.19
CA HIS A 70 -14.92 -8.36 -10.67
C HIS A 70 -13.96 -7.35 -11.30
N ARG A 71 -14.19 -6.06 -11.08
CA ARG A 71 -13.33 -4.98 -11.58
C ARG A 71 -12.02 -4.92 -10.80
N GLY A 72 -10.95 -4.49 -11.48
CA GLY A 72 -9.64 -4.26 -10.89
C GLY A 72 -8.76 -5.48 -10.82
N ALA A 73 -7.65 -5.34 -10.13
CA ALA A 73 -6.77 -6.43 -9.75
C ALA A 73 -6.68 -6.49 -8.22
N ASN A 74 -6.65 -7.71 -7.69
CA ASN A 74 -6.36 -7.99 -6.29
C ASN A 74 -5.12 -8.87 -6.24
N ALA A 75 -4.23 -8.60 -5.30
CA ALA A 75 -3.06 -9.43 -5.07
C ALA A 75 -2.99 -9.86 -3.62
N SER A 76 -2.28 -10.93 -3.36
CA SER A 76 -2.02 -11.45 -2.02
C SER A 76 -0.70 -12.21 -2.01
N ALA A 77 0.21 -11.80 -1.16
CA ALA A 77 1.48 -12.48 -0.94
C ALA A 77 1.31 -13.74 -0.11
N HIS A 78 2.12 -14.74 -0.43
CA HIS A 78 2.27 -16.02 0.28
C HIS A 78 3.75 -16.38 0.33
N PRO A 79 4.18 -17.29 1.20
CA PRO A 79 5.58 -17.72 1.22
C PRO A 79 6.04 -18.16 -0.18
N ALA A 80 7.16 -17.59 -0.64
CA ALA A 80 7.76 -17.85 -1.96
C ALA A 80 6.84 -17.62 -3.16
N SER A 81 5.76 -16.85 -3.02
CA SER A 81 4.81 -16.61 -4.11
C SER A 81 3.88 -15.44 -3.84
N PHE A 82 3.23 -14.95 -4.88
CA PHE A 82 1.97 -14.21 -4.74
C PHE A 82 0.96 -14.64 -5.81
N VAL A 83 -0.31 -14.39 -5.53
CA VAL A 83 -1.40 -14.55 -6.49
C VAL A 83 -1.95 -13.18 -6.86
N MET A 84 -2.13 -12.94 -8.15
CA MET A 84 -2.84 -11.77 -8.66
C MET A 84 -4.09 -12.21 -9.41
N ALA A 85 -5.24 -11.68 -9.00
CA ALA A 85 -6.53 -11.92 -9.65
C ALA A 85 -6.94 -10.69 -10.45
N MET A 86 -7.33 -10.86 -11.72
CA MET A 86 -7.72 -9.77 -12.59
C MET A 86 -8.84 -10.17 -13.55
N ASN A 87 -9.60 -9.20 -14.04
CA ASN A 87 -10.68 -9.45 -14.98
C ASN A 87 -10.14 -9.43 -16.43
N PRO A 88 -10.08 -10.59 -17.13
CA PRO A 88 -9.52 -10.66 -18.48
C PRO A 88 -10.37 -9.91 -19.52
N SER A 89 -11.67 -9.67 -19.23
CA SER A 89 -12.56 -8.88 -20.10
C SER A 89 -12.35 -7.37 -19.94
N ARG A 90 -11.52 -6.94 -19.01
CA ARG A 90 -11.19 -5.54 -18.74
C ARG A 90 -9.68 -5.45 -18.52
N PRO A 91 -8.91 -5.53 -19.61
CA PRO A 91 -7.45 -5.56 -19.53
C PRO A 91 -6.94 -4.30 -18.81
N LEU A 92 -5.94 -4.50 -17.98
CA LEU A 92 -5.24 -3.43 -17.28
C LEU A 92 -3.91 -3.18 -18.00
N ASP A 93 -3.51 -1.93 -18.04
CA ASP A 93 -2.16 -1.60 -18.44
C ASP A 93 -1.16 -2.15 -17.41
N VAL A 94 -0.13 -2.86 -17.89
CA VAL A 94 0.92 -3.43 -17.03
C VAL A 94 1.62 -2.33 -16.20
N GLY A 95 1.74 -1.13 -16.75
CA GLY A 95 2.27 0.03 -16.05
C GLY A 95 1.46 0.38 -14.80
N SER A 96 0.13 0.29 -14.89
CA SER A 96 -0.77 0.57 -13.75
C SER A 96 -0.73 -0.49 -12.64
N LEU A 97 -0.17 -1.68 -12.92
CA LEU A 97 -0.03 -2.77 -11.95
C LEU A 97 1.31 -2.74 -11.22
N TYR A 98 2.25 -1.91 -11.68
CA TYR A 98 3.63 -1.93 -11.22
C TYR A 98 3.77 -1.71 -9.71
N GLU A 99 3.06 -0.73 -9.17
CA GLU A 99 3.08 -0.42 -7.73
C GLU A 99 2.59 -1.62 -6.90
N THR A 100 1.47 -2.23 -7.33
CA THR A 100 0.94 -3.45 -6.68
C THR A 100 1.93 -4.61 -6.75
N LEU A 101 2.56 -4.82 -7.93
CA LEU A 101 3.55 -5.88 -8.11
C LEU A 101 4.77 -5.69 -7.21
N ALA A 102 5.28 -4.47 -7.15
CA ALA A 102 6.41 -4.14 -6.31
C ALA A 102 6.07 -4.30 -4.81
N HIS A 103 4.86 -3.89 -4.41
CA HIS A 103 4.34 -4.06 -3.06
C HIS A 103 4.31 -5.55 -2.65
N GLU A 104 3.67 -6.41 -3.45
CA GLU A 104 3.57 -7.85 -3.14
C GLU A 104 4.94 -8.55 -3.10
N LEU A 105 5.88 -8.11 -3.93
CA LEU A 105 7.23 -8.68 -3.92
C LEU A 105 7.99 -8.37 -2.62
N VAL A 106 7.81 -7.20 -2.02
CA VAL A 106 8.49 -6.83 -0.76
C VAL A 106 8.17 -7.81 0.36
N HIS A 107 6.97 -8.37 0.38
CA HIS A 107 6.54 -9.36 1.36
C HIS A 107 7.38 -10.65 1.38
N GLU A 108 8.18 -10.93 0.34
CA GLU A 108 9.12 -12.05 0.35
C GLU A 108 10.22 -11.86 1.42
N TRP A 109 10.59 -10.62 1.72
CA TRP A 109 11.73 -10.30 2.58
C TRP A 109 11.35 -9.71 3.93
N LEU A 110 10.37 -8.79 3.94
CA LEU A 110 10.18 -7.90 5.07
C LEU A 110 9.02 -8.30 5.97
N HIS A 111 9.36 -8.93 7.08
CA HIS A 111 8.44 -9.34 8.12
C HIS A 111 8.98 -9.02 9.50
N LEU A 112 8.09 -8.73 10.45
CA LEU A 112 8.36 -8.81 11.89
C LEU A 112 7.49 -9.91 12.51
N ASP A 113 7.94 -10.43 13.64
CA ASP A 113 7.18 -11.36 14.46
C ASP A 113 6.32 -10.59 15.47
N GLY A 114 5.22 -11.19 15.90
CA GLY A 114 4.28 -10.58 16.85
C GLY A 114 2.84 -10.73 16.44
N SER A 115 1.95 -10.13 17.22
CA SER A 115 0.54 -10.03 16.90
C SER A 115 0.30 -9.11 15.69
N ASP A 116 -0.85 -9.23 15.03
CA ASP A 116 -1.13 -8.45 13.81
C ASP A 116 -0.99 -6.94 14.03
N HIS A 117 -1.45 -6.39 15.14
CA HIS A 117 -1.31 -4.95 15.39
C HIS A 117 0.14 -4.51 15.67
N GLU A 118 1.04 -5.43 16.02
CA GLU A 118 2.46 -5.13 16.22
C GLU A 118 3.25 -5.21 14.91
N LYS A 119 2.88 -6.07 13.99
CA LYS A 119 3.66 -6.35 12.77
C LYS A 119 3.10 -5.72 11.50
N THR A 120 1.76 -5.58 11.35
CA THR A 120 1.13 -5.17 10.09
C THR A 120 1.65 -3.82 9.58
N TRP A 121 1.90 -2.84 10.46
CA TRP A 121 2.45 -1.55 10.06
C TRP A 121 3.85 -1.66 9.44
N PHE A 122 4.66 -2.62 9.88
CA PHE A 122 5.98 -2.85 9.30
C PHE A 122 5.87 -3.60 7.99
N VAL A 123 5.09 -4.68 7.96
CA VAL A 123 4.90 -5.53 6.77
C VAL A 123 4.32 -4.70 5.62
N GLU A 124 3.20 -4.06 5.83
CA GLU A 124 2.50 -3.29 4.81
C GLU A 124 3.18 -1.93 4.54
N GLY A 125 3.65 -1.26 5.60
CA GLY A 125 4.34 0.02 5.45
C GLY A 125 5.68 -0.10 4.75
N SER A 126 6.41 -1.20 4.95
CA SER A 126 7.64 -1.44 4.19
C SER A 126 7.33 -1.79 2.72
N ALA A 127 6.24 -2.49 2.46
CA ALA A 127 5.80 -2.78 1.10
C ALA A 127 5.42 -1.49 0.36
N ASP A 128 4.63 -0.60 0.95
CA ASP A 128 4.32 0.72 0.38
C ASP A 128 5.59 1.60 0.21
N TYR A 129 6.49 1.60 1.20
CA TYR A 129 7.72 2.38 1.13
C TYR A 129 8.66 1.92 0.01
N TYR A 130 8.98 0.63 -0.03
CA TYR A 130 9.98 0.11 -0.97
C TYR A 130 9.43 -0.05 -2.39
N SER A 131 8.12 -0.21 -2.56
CA SER A 131 7.47 -0.19 -3.89
C SER A 131 7.63 1.14 -4.62
N LEU A 132 7.90 2.24 -3.90
CA LEU A 132 8.12 3.56 -4.45
C LEU A 132 9.60 3.97 -4.46
N VAL A 133 10.28 3.78 -3.33
CA VAL A 133 11.63 4.31 -3.14
C VAL A 133 12.69 3.56 -3.96
N LEU A 134 12.59 2.22 -4.07
CA LEU A 134 13.55 1.46 -4.86
C LEU A 134 13.43 1.75 -6.36
N PRO A 135 12.24 1.75 -6.97
CA PRO A 135 12.07 2.13 -8.36
C PRO A 135 12.50 3.57 -8.66
N LEU A 136 12.24 4.53 -7.77
CA LEU A 136 12.74 5.89 -7.93
C LEU A 136 14.28 5.91 -7.98
N ARG A 137 14.94 5.24 -7.04
CA ARG A 137 16.40 5.15 -6.96
C ARG A 137 17.01 4.45 -8.18
N ALA A 138 16.31 3.48 -8.75
CA ALA A 138 16.72 2.75 -9.95
C ALA A 138 16.37 3.47 -11.26
N GLY A 139 15.70 4.62 -11.22
CA GLY A 139 15.24 5.35 -12.42
C GLY A 139 14.08 4.65 -13.16
N MET A 140 13.42 3.69 -12.53
CA MET A 140 12.25 2.97 -13.07
C MET A 140 10.94 3.74 -12.82
N LEU A 141 10.95 4.63 -11.85
CA LEU A 141 9.85 5.55 -11.51
C LEU A 141 10.39 6.97 -11.58
N ASP A 142 9.73 7.85 -12.30
CA ASP A 142 10.11 9.25 -12.33
C ASP A 142 9.68 10.02 -11.06
N GLN A 143 10.27 11.19 -10.85
CA GLN A 143 9.99 12.00 -9.66
C GLN A 143 8.54 12.49 -9.58
N ALA A 144 7.89 12.76 -10.71
CA ALA A 144 6.52 13.25 -10.73
C ALA A 144 5.55 12.14 -10.31
N ALA A 145 5.72 10.93 -10.85
CA ALA A 145 4.93 9.76 -10.46
C ALA A 145 5.18 9.37 -9.00
N PHE A 146 6.43 9.41 -8.54
CA PHE A 146 6.78 9.19 -7.14
C PHE A 146 6.08 10.19 -6.20
N LEU A 147 6.18 11.49 -6.50
CA LEU A 147 5.53 12.52 -5.69
C LEU A 147 4.02 12.40 -5.70
N ALA A 148 3.41 12.03 -6.84
CA ALA A 148 1.98 11.78 -6.94
C ALA A 148 1.55 10.65 -5.99
N ALA A 149 2.28 9.53 -5.95
CA ALA A 149 1.99 8.40 -5.07
C ALA A 149 2.20 8.75 -3.58
N VAL A 150 3.32 9.41 -3.23
CA VAL A 150 3.58 9.88 -1.86
C VAL A 150 2.49 10.83 -1.37
N ASN A 151 2.05 11.75 -2.21
CA ASN A 151 1.03 12.73 -1.86
C ASN A 151 -0.36 12.09 -1.73
N VAL A 152 -0.67 11.04 -2.49
CA VAL A 152 -1.86 10.21 -2.26
C VAL A 152 -1.79 9.51 -0.91
N ALA A 153 -0.67 8.87 -0.57
CA ALA A 153 -0.47 8.23 0.72
C ALA A 153 -0.58 9.25 1.89
N ALA A 154 -0.08 10.47 1.70
CA ALA A 154 -0.23 11.55 2.68
C ALA A 154 -1.71 11.93 2.91
N ARG A 155 -2.52 12.00 1.86
CA ARG A 155 -3.97 12.19 2.02
C ARG A 155 -4.62 11.03 2.76
N GLU A 156 -4.29 9.79 2.39
CA GLU A 156 -4.80 8.58 3.05
C GLU A 156 -4.41 8.52 4.54
N CYS A 157 -3.30 9.12 4.94
CA CYS A 157 -2.85 9.20 6.33
C CYS A 157 -3.47 10.38 7.07
N TYR A 158 -3.26 11.60 6.57
CA TYR A 158 -3.49 12.83 7.32
C TYR A 158 -4.87 13.46 7.10
N ALA A 159 -5.52 13.16 5.96
CA ALA A 159 -6.91 13.53 5.70
C ALA A 159 -7.90 12.40 6.02
N ASN A 160 -7.43 11.29 6.59
CA ASN A 160 -8.23 10.12 6.90
C ASN A 160 -9.21 10.41 8.07
N PRO A 161 -10.52 10.23 7.89
CA PRO A 161 -11.49 10.36 8.99
C PRO A 161 -11.23 9.43 10.19
N ARG A 162 -10.52 8.31 9.96
CA ARG A 162 -10.12 7.35 11.00
C ARG A 162 -8.75 7.64 11.61
N ARG A 163 -8.11 8.76 11.26
CA ARG A 163 -6.76 9.10 11.74
C ARG A 163 -6.62 9.09 13.28
N GLY A 164 -7.68 9.35 14.03
CA GLY A 164 -7.66 9.32 15.49
C GLY A 164 -7.58 7.91 16.11
N LEU A 165 -7.72 6.84 15.31
CA LEU A 165 -7.59 5.48 15.81
C LEU A 165 -6.13 5.15 16.10
N SER A 166 -5.85 4.44 17.21
CA SER A 166 -4.57 3.79 17.40
C SER A 166 -4.41 2.63 16.40
N ILE A 167 -3.17 2.19 16.16
CA ILE A 167 -2.91 1.07 15.25
C ILE A 167 -3.65 -0.21 15.69
N GLN A 168 -3.77 -0.44 16.99
CA GLN A 168 -4.53 -1.57 17.53
C GLN A 168 -6.04 -1.44 17.25
N GLN A 169 -6.59 -0.23 17.34
CA GLN A 169 -8.00 0.01 16.99
C GLN A 169 -8.23 -0.16 15.48
N ALA A 170 -7.32 0.36 14.65
CA ALA A 170 -7.36 0.20 13.21
C ALA A 170 -7.32 -1.29 12.81
N GLN A 171 -6.45 -2.08 13.45
CA GLN A 171 -6.35 -3.53 13.19
C GLN A 171 -7.65 -4.29 13.50
N ARG A 172 -8.40 -3.90 14.52
CA ARG A 172 -9.72 -4.52 14.79
C ARG A 172 -10.75 -4.27 13.69
N LEU A 173 -10.58 -3.18 12.93
CA LEU A 173 -11.46 -2.79 11.83
C LEU A 173 -10.88 -3.14 10.45
N PHE A 174 -9.73 -3.81 10.40
CA PHE A 174 -8.92 -4.01 9.20
C PHE A 174 -9.71 -4.58 8.01
N PHE A 175 -10.58 -5.56 8.26
CA PHE A 175 -11.39 -6.18 7.22
C PHE A 175 -12.82 -5.61 7.09
N SER A 176 -13.18 -4.63 7.92
CA SER A 176 -14.55 -4.08 7.95
C SER A 176 -14.64 -2.58 7.64
N ASP A 177 -13.53 -1.85 7.73
CA ASP A 177 -13.48 -0.42 7.45
C ASP A 177 -12.22 -0.12 6.60
N PHE A 178 -12.45 0.28 5.37
CA PHE A 178 -11.37 0.50 4.42
C PHE A 178 -10.44 1.65 4.82
N LEU A 179 -10.96 2.72 5.44
CA LEU A 179 -10.15 3.83 5.91
C LEU A 179 -9.27 3.44 7.10
N ALA A 180 -9.79 2.59 7.99
CA ALA A 180 -9.00 2.01 9.07
C ALA A 180 -7.94 1.03 8.54
N HIS A 181 -8.30 0.22 7.53
CA HIS A 181 -7.39 -0.71 6.84
C HIS A 181 -6.11 -0.03 6.34
N ARG A 182 -6.21 1.17 5.75
CA ARG A 182 -5.06 1.88 5.17
C ARG A 182 -4.09 2.46 6.22
N LEU A 183 -4.51 2.65 7.46
CA LEU A 183 -3.66 3.30 8.48
C LEU A 183 -2.34 2.58 8.75
N PRO A 184 -2.27 1.25 8.93
CA PRO A 184 -0.98 0.55 9.09
C PRO A 184 -0.03 0.78 7.91
N TYR A 185 -0.52 0.74 6.69
CA TYR A 185 0.25 0.94 5.44
C TYR A 185 0.93 2.30 5.44
N VAL A 186 0.12 3.35 5.44
CA VAL A 186 0.62 4.71 5.27
C VAL A 186 1.43 5.21 6.47
N ARG A 187 1.07 4.83 7.69
CA ARG A 187 1.85 5.18 8.89
C ARG A 187 3.21 4.50 8.89
N GLY A 188 3.24 3.21 8.56
CA GLY A 188 4.49 2.45 8.43
C GLY A 188 5.39 3.02 7.33
N MET A 189 4.82 3.36 6.17
CA MET A 189 5.54 4.02 5.08
C MET A 189 6.20 5.33 5.54
N PHE A 190 5.44 6.22 6.19
CA PHE A 190 5.97 7.51 6.65
C PHE A 190 6.97 7.38 7.79
N TYR A 191 6.79 6.39 8.68
CA TYR A 191 7.78 6.07 9.70
C TYR A 191 9.10 5.63 9.09
N LEU A 192 9.10 4.73 8.10
CA LEU A 192 10.31 4.27 7.45
C LEU A 192 11.00 5.39 6.65
N ALA A 193 10.23 6.27 6.02
CA ALA A 193 10.76 7.43 5.33
C ALA A 193 11.45 8.42 6.31
N ASP A 194 10.81 8.69 7.45
CA ASP A 194 11.39 9.53 8.51
C ASP A 194 12.64 8.89 9.11
N LEU A 195 12.58 7.59 9.39
CA LEU A 195 13.71 6.84 9.91
C LEU A 195 14.91 6.87 8.94
N ASP A 196 14.68 6.70 7.62
CA ASP A 196 15.75 6.81 6.62
C ASP A 196 16.40 8.20 6.64
N ALA A 197 15.59 9.26 6.75
CA ALA A 197 16.11 10.62 6.85
C ALA A 197 16.94 10.85 8.13
N ARG A 198 16.45 10.37 9.28
CA ARG A 198 17.14 10.43 10.56
C ARG A 198 18.47 9.67 10.51
N LEU A 199 18.46 8.44 10.01
CA LEU A 199 19.67 7.63 9.83
C LEU A 199 20.70 8.34 8.96
N ARG A 200 20.30 8.81 7.79
CA ARG A 200 21.20 9.54 6.88
C ARG A 200 21.80 10.79 7.54
N ARG A 201 21.00 11.55 8.28
CA ARG A 201 21.44 12.77 8.95
C ARG A 201 22.41 12.48 10.09
N GLU A 202 22.04 11.57 11.02
CA GLU A 202 22.83 11.28 12.21
C GLU A 202 24.10 10.47 11.92
N THR A 203 24.13 9.72 10.83
CA THR A 203 25.29 8.90 10.45
C THR A 203 26.13 9.53 9.32
N ALA A 204 25.92 10.80 8.98
CA ALA A 204 26.57 11.46 7.85
C ALA A 204 26.46 10.65 6.54
N GLN A 205 25.26 10.21 6.20
CA GLN A 205 24.88 9.43 5.01
C GLN A 205 25.47 8.00 4.95
N LYS A 206 26.01 7.48 6.05
CA LYS A 206 26.66 6.15 6.06
C LYS A 206 25.68 5.00 6.23
N VAL A 207 24.56 5.23 6.93
CA VAL A 207 23.55 4.22 7.21
C VAL A 207 22.20 4.68 6.66
N ARG A 208 21.46 3.73 6.09
CA ARG A 208 20.09 3.88 5.63
C ARG A 208 19.18 2.87 6.31
N VAL A 209 17.88 3.07 6.17
CA VAL A 209 16.91 2.07 6.62
C VAL A 209 17.12 0.71 5.94
N ASP A 210 17.62 0.70 4.70
CA ASP A 210 17.99 -0.53 3.97
C ASP A 210 19.00 -1.40 4.73
N ASP A 211 19.95 -0.79 5.45
CA ASP A 211 20.95 -1.53 6.24
C ASP A 211 20.32 -2.23 7.44
N LEU A 212 19.34 -1.56 8.07
CA LEU A 212 18.62 -2.13 9.22
C LEU A 212 17.71 -3.27 8.79
N VAL A 213 16.94 -3.10 7.68
CA VAL A 213 16.05 -4.15 7.19
C VAL A 213 16.83 -5.35 6.65
N ARG A 214 17.98 -5.16 5.98
CA ARG A 214 18.88 -6.28 5.62
C ARG A 214 19.34 -7.07 6.85
N GLY A 215 19.59 -6.37 7.95
CA GLY A 215 19.88 -7.02 9.23
C GLY A 215 18.72 -7.89 9.72
N VAL A 216 17.48 -7.39 9.63
CA VAL A 216 16.27 -8.18 9.98
C VAL A 216 16.16 -9.42 9.08
N VAL A 217 16.29 -9.25 7.77
CA VAL A 217 16.22 -10.36 6.81
C VAL A 217 17.27 -11.42 7.10
N ARG A 218 18.52 -11.02 7.34
CA ARG A 218 19.62 -11.94 7.68
C ARG A 218 19.34 -12.71 8.97
N ASP A 219 18.94 -12.03 10.04
CA ASP A 219 18.77 -12.63 11.35
C ASP A 219 17.57 -13.59 11.33
N ARG A 220 16.47 -13.23 10.64
CA ARG A 220 15.34 -14.14 10.41
C ARG A 220 15.72 -15.36 9.57
N SER A 221 16.55 -15.19 8.55
CA SER A 221 17.09 -16.32 7.76
C SER A 221 17.97 -17.25 8.60
N ALA A 222 18.56 -16.76 9.68
CA ALA A 222 19.26 -17.55 10.68
C ALA A 222 18.32 -18.20 11.73
N GLY A 223 17.01 -17.98 11.63
CA GLY A 223 15.99 -18.56 12.52
C GLY A 223 15.69 -17.70 13.76
N GLU A 224 16.18 -16.46 13.82
CA GLU A 224 15.86 -15.54 14.91
C GLU A 224 14.45 -14.95 14.75
N GLN A 225 13.78 -14.75 15.88
CA GLN A 225 12.50 -14.04 15.92
C GLN A 225 12.74 -12.56 16.22
N ILE A 226 12.31 -11.70 15.31
CA ILE A 226 12.47 -10.24 15.42
C ILE A 226 11.10 -9.58 15.47
N GLY A 227 10.68 -9.17 16.66
CA GLY A 227 9.47 -8.37 16.87
C GLY A 227 9.78 -6.88 16.99
N ILE A 228 8.75 -6.10 17.37
CA ILE A 228 8.84 -4.64 17.51
C ILE A 228 9.97 -4.18 18.46
N SER A 229 10.18 -4.88 19.56
CA SER A 229 11.26 -4.58 20.51
C SER A 229 12.64 -4.79 19.87
N GLY A 230 12.84 -5.89 19.13
CA GLY A 230 14.09 -6.16 18.42
C GLY A 230 14.35 -5.12 17.32
N TRP A 231 13.31 -4.66 16.64
CA TRP A 231 13.39 -3.55 15.67
C TRP A 231 13.85 -2.27 16.36
N CYS A 232 13.18 -1.83 17.43
CA CYS A 232 13.55 -0.63 18.18
C CYS A 232 14.98 -0.70 18.69
N THR A 233 15.39 -1.81 19.30
CA THR A 233 16.76 -2.00 19.75
C THR A 233 17.79 -1.83 18.63
N ARG A 234 17.51 -2.32 17.44
CA ARG A 234 18.37 -2.16 16.26
C ARG A 234 18.52 -0.70 15.85
N VAL A 235 17.42 0.05 15.82
CA VAL A 235 17.43 1.50 15.53
C VAL A 235 18.18 2.26 16.61
N GLU A 236 17.89 2.00 17.87
CA GLU A 236 18.53 2.64 19.05
C GLU A 236 20.05 2.42 19.09
N ASN A 237 20.51 1.22 18.76
CA ASN A 237 21.94 0.92 18.66
C ASN A 237 22.65 1.72 17.56
N THR A 238 21.92 2.14 16.54
CA THR A 238 22.45 2.92 15.40
C THR A 238 22.38 4.42 15.65
N LEU A 239 21.25 4.90 16.21
CA LEU A 239 21.01 6.33 16.44
C LEU A 239 21.40 6.80 17.84
N HIS A 240 21.71 5.87 18.75
CA HIS A 240 22.03 6.15 20.17
C HIS A 240 20.94 6.98 20.88
N SER A 241 19.69 6.82 20.48
CA SER A 241 18.52 7.49 21.04
C SER A 241 17.31 6.54 21.10
N PRO A 242 16.40 6.70 22.08
CA PRO A 242 15.21 5.86 22.19
C PRO A 242 14.33 5.94 20.94
N GLU A 243 13.92 4.77 20.41
CA GLU A 243 13.09 4.72 19.19
C GLU A 243 11.59 4.60 19.48
N MET A 244 11.21 3.98 20.58
CA MET A 244 9.80 3.74 20.90
C MET A 244 8.96 5.03 20.89
N PRO A 245 9.42 6.21 21.36
CA PRO A 245 8.64 7.45 21.27
C PRO A 245 8.35 7.88 19.82
N HIS A 246 9.29 7.70 18.90
CA HIS A 246 9.09 8.00 17.47
C HIS A 246 8.10 7.04 16.83
N LEU A 247 8.22 5.76 17.15
CA LEU A 247 7.30 4.74 16.68
C LEU A 247 5.89 4.98 17.24
N ASP A 248 5.76 5.35 18.53
CA ASP A 248 4.47 5.69 19.13
C ASP A 248 3.82 6.87 18.39
N ASP A 249 4.56 7.93 18.16
CA ASP A 249 4.06 9.16 17.56
C ASP A 249 3.64 8.95 16.07
N LEU A 250 4.47 8.31 15.27
CA LEU A 250 4.21 8.14 13.84
C LEU A 250 3.31 6.94 13.51
N VAL A 251 3.42 5.84 14.26
CA VAL A 251 2.71 4.60 13.95
C VAL A 251 1.58 4.31 14.93
N ILE A 252 1.89 4.17 16.24
CA ILE A 252 0.93 3.63 17.20
C ILE A 252 -0.26 4.58 17.37
N THR A 253 -0.01 5.84 17.64
CA THR A 253 -1.03 6.89 17.76
C THR A 253 -1.28 7.60 16.44
N GLY A 254 -0.27 7.75 15.59
CA GLY A 254 -0.33 8.49 14.33
C GLY A 254 -0.54 9.99 14.52
N ALA A 255 -0.15 10.54 15.68
CA ALA A 255 -0.25 11.97 15.99
C ALA A 255 0.81 12.78 15.24
N GLY A 256 1.98 12.19 15.03
CA GLY A 256 3.15 12.82 14.44
C GLY A 256 3.11 13.01 12.93
N ARG A 257 4.20 13.57 12.44
CA ARG A 257 4.49 13.74 11.01
C ARG A 257 5.95 13.40 10.75
N PRO A 258 6.30 12.88 9.55
CA PRO A 258 7.68 12.68 9.17
C PRO A 258 8.41 14.03 9.00
N SER A 259 9.73 13.99 9.04
CA SER A 259 10.60 15.13 8.76
C SER A 259 10.44 15.62 7.32
N GLU A 260 10.75 16.89 7.08
CA GLU A 260 10.61 17.52 5.76
C GLU A 260 11.46 16.82 4.68
N ASP A 261 12.61 16.28 5.07
CA ASP A 261 13.56 15.57 4.22
C ASP A 261 13.35 14.05 4.18
N ALA A 262 12.18 13.54 4.64
CA ALA A 262 11.88 12.12 4.74
C ALA A 262 12.13 11.35 3.44
N PHE A 263 11.85 11.93 2.29
CA PHE A 263 12.06 11.30 0.98
C PHE A 263 13.33 11.78 0.25
N GLY A 264 14.16 12.60 0.91
CA GLY A 264 15.44 13.08 0.39
C GLY A 264 15.48 14.59 0.19
N SER A 265 16.69 15.13 0.15
CA SER A 265 16.93 16.58 0.10
C SER A 265 16.49 17.25 -1.21
N GLN A 266 16.27 16.48 -2.28
CA GLN A 266 15.75 16.98 -3.56
C GLN A 266 14.25 17.34 -3.50
N PHE A 267 13.57 16.95 -2.43
CA PHE A 267 12.17 17.27 -2.18
C PHE A 267 12.04 18.23 -1.00
N GLU A 268 10.96 18.96 -0.97
CA GLU A 268 10.55 19.78 0.15
C GLU A 268 9.09 19.52 0.51
N MET A 269 8.77 19.57 1.77
CA MET A 269 7.42 19.37 2.30
C MET A 269 6.75 20.70 2.59
N GLU A 270 5.50 20.81 2.18
CA GLU A 270 4.62 21.94 2.49
C GLU A 270 3.31 21.44 3.10
N MET A 271 2.80 22.17 4.09
CA MET A 271 1.48 21.89 4.65
C MET A 271 0.40 22.56 3.80
N VAL A 272 -0.49 21.78 3.21
CA VAL A 272 -1.51 22.24 2.29
C VAL A 272 -2.90 21.86 2.79
N ASP A 273 -3.85 22.79 2.67
CA ASP A 273 -5.27 22.50 2.90
C ASP A 273 -5.81 21.65 1.75
N VAL A 274 -6.08 20.38 2.04
CA VAL A 274 -6.58 19.41 1.06
C VAL A 274 -8.05 19.16 1.32
N PRO A 275 -8.91 19.27 0.30
CA PRO A 275 -10.31 18.90 0.40
C PRO A 275 -10.47 17.41 0.74
N VAL A 276 -11.28 17.11 1.76
CA VAL A 276 -11.60 15.73 2.19
C VAL A 276 -13.04 15.46 1.81
N PRO A 277 -13.30 14.61 0.81
CA PRO A 277 -14.65 14.33 0.38
C PRO A 277 -15.41 13.54 1.46
N ASP A 278 -16.66 13.94 1.69
CA ASP A 278 -17.64 13.21 2.46
C ASP A 278 -18.57 12.47 1.49
N PHE A 279 -18.59 11.16 1.60
CA PHE A 279 -19.42 10.30 0.75
C PHE A 279 -20.88 10.25 1.21
N GLY A 280 -21.17 10.74 2.43
CA GLY A 280 -22.50 10.74 3.01
C GLY A 280 -22.97 9.37 3.52
N PHE A 281 -22.04 8.41 3.70
CA PHE A 281 -22.28 7.09 4.28
C PHE A 281 -21.03 6.58 5.02
N ASP A 282 -21.20 5.53 5.82
CA ASP A 282 -20.10 4.91 6.56
C ASP A 282 -19.06 4.28 5.63
N SER A 283 -17.78 4.43 5.96
CA SER A 283 -16.66 3.91 5.17
C SER A 283 -16.63 2.39 4.99
N SER A 284 -17.33 1.63 5.86
CA SER A 284 -17.53 0.19 5.66
C SER A 284 -18.26 -0.15 4.36
N THR A 285 -19.08 0.78 3.85
CA THR A 285 -19.74 0.67 2.55
C THR A 285 -18.73 0.51 1.41
N LEU A 286 -17.56 1.17 1.50
CA LEU A 286 -16.49 1.09 0.50
C LEU A 286 -15.88 -0.32 0.39
N VAL A 287 -15.97 -1.11 1.45
CA VAL A 287 -15.47 -2.51 1.49
C VAL A 287 -16.57 -3.47 1.07
N THR A 288 -17.75 -3.32 1.66
CA THR A 288 -18.81 -4.31 1.56
C THR A 288 -19.66 -4.17 0.31
N GLY A 289 -19.67 -2.99 -0.32
CA GLY A 289 -20.65 -2.65 -1.36
C GLY A 289 -22.09 -2.63 -0.84
N HIS A 290 -22.26 -2.57 0.49
CA HIS A 290 -23.56 -2.54 1.15
C HIS A 290 -23.67 -1.25 1.96
N VAL A 291 -24.62 -0.39 1.61
CA VAL A 291 -24.78 0.94 2.21
C VAL A 291 -25.11 0.84 3.70
N ARG A 292 -24.27 1.51 4.50
CA ARG A 292 -24.44 1.63 5.94
C ARG A 292 -24.19 3.06 6.40
N GLY A 293 -24.89 3.47 7.44
CA GLY A 293 -24.69 4.76 8.07
C GLY A 293 -24.94 5.93 7.11
N LEU A 294 -25.95 5.79 6.24
CA LEU A 294 -26.37 6.87 5.35
C LEU A 294 -26.71 8.10 6.18
N VAL A 295 -26.08 9.23 5.84
CA VAL A 295 -26.30 10.50 6.55
C VAL A 295 -27.65 11.09 6.11
N PRO A 296 -28.65 11.20 7.00
CA PRO A 296 -29.96 11.77 6.64
C PRO A 296 -29.82 13.19 6.08
N ALA A 297 -30.47 13.45 4.96
CA ALA A 297 -30.35 14.70 4.18
C ALA A 297 -28.89 15.03 3.75
N GLY A 298 -27.99 14.05 3.77
CA GLY A 298 -26.64 14.14 3.18
C GLY A 298 -26.68 14.11 1.64
N ALA A 299 -25.52 14.25 1.02
CA ALA A 299 -25.42 14.26 -0.45
C ALA A 299 -25.90 12.93 -1.06
N ALA A 300 -25.53 11.80 -0.48
CA ALA A 300 -25.92 10.47 -0.94
C ALA A 300 -27.45 10.23 -0.78
N ASP A 301 -28.03 10.61 0.37
CA ASP A 301 -29.45 10.50 0.63
C ASP A 301 -30.27 11.38 -0.35
N ARG A 302 -29.86 12.64 -0.55
CA ARG A 302 -30.47 13.53 -1.55
C ARG A 302 -30.34 13.03 -2.98
N ALA A 303 -29.27 12.31 -3.31
CA ALA A 303 -29.08 11.68 -4.60
C ALA A 303 -29.97 10.42 -4.80
N GLY A 304 -30.70 10.00 -3.75
CA GLY A 304 -31.62 8.88 -3.80
C GLY A 304 -31.01 7.53 -3.44
N LEU A 305 -29.86 7.52 -2.76
CA LEU A 305 -29.32 6.29 -2.17
C LEU A 305 -30.12 5.94 -0.90
N HIS A 306 -30.31 4.65 -0.65
CA HIS A 306 -31.00 4.18 0.54
C HIS A 306 -30.08 3.35 1.43
N ASP A 307 -30.32 3.41 2.76
CA ASP A 307 -29.59 2.57 3.70
C ASP A 307 -29.87 1.09 3.41
N ARG A 308 -28.83 0.26 3.58
CA ARG A 308 -28.84 -1.21 3.32
C ARG A 308 -29.00 -1.60 1.83
N GLU A 309 -28.83 -0.69 0.91
CA GLU A 309 -28.77 -1.01 -0.52
C GLU A 309 -27.44 -1.67 -0.90
N ASP A 310 -27.47 -2.62 -1.84
CA ASP A 310 -26.28 -3.15 -2.48
C ASP A 310 -25.87 -2.26 -3.66
N ILE A 311 -24.61 -1.89 -3.70
CA ILE A 311 -24.05 -0.96 -4.68
C ILE A 311 -22.78 -1.50 -5.32
N GLU A 312 -22.55 -1.10 -6.59
CA GLU A 312 -21.28 -1.29 -7.26
C GLU A 312 -20.53 0.05 -7.27
N LEU A 313 -19.38 0.07 -6.58
CA LEU A 313 -18.51 1.24 -6.45
C LEU A 313 -17.45 1.28 -7.56
N PRO A 314 -16.91 2.48 -7.90
CA PRO A 314 -15.64 2.61 -8.62
C PRO A 314 -14.51 1.88 -7.87
N ARG A 315 -13.37 1.70 -8.56
CA ARG A 315 -12.20 1.10 -7.91
C ARG A 315 -11.66 2.01 -6.80
N TYR A 316 -11.12 1.42 -5.76
CA TYR A 316 -10.56 2.19 -4.65
C TYR A 316 -9.53 3.26 -5.07
N PRO A 317 -8.55 2.99 -5.96
CA PRO A 317 -7.64 4.03 -6.43
C PRO A 317 -8.32 5.21 -7.14
N GLU A 318 -9.51 5.02 -7.67
CA GLU A 318 -10.32 6.09 -8.26
C GLU A 318 -10.99 6.91 -7.15
N ILE A 319 -11.55 6.23 -6.13
CA ILE A 319 -12.24 6.87 -5.00
C ILE A 319 -11.28 7.73 -4.18
N VAL A 320 -10.08 7.25 -3.87
CA VAL A 320 -9.11 8.01 -3.03
C VAL A 320 -8.53 9.24 -3.72
N ARG A 321 -8.64 9.31 -5.04
CA ARG A 321 -8.23 10.47 -5.84
C ARG A 321 -9.33 11.51 -6.01
N MET A 322 -10.56 11.18 -5.60
CA MET A 322 -11.68 12.11 -5.72
C MET A 322 -11.52 13.30 -4.76
N ASN A 323 -12.04 14.44 -5.19
CA ASN A 323 -11.98 15.69 -4.46
C ASN A 323 -13.39 16.18 -4.13
N VAL A 324 -13.47 17.14 -3.23
CA VAL A 324 -14.70 17.93 -3.04
C VAL A 324 -15.05 18.63 -4.35
N GLY A 325 -16.28 18.48 -4.78
CA GLY A 325 -16.79 18.97 -6.07
C GLY A 325 -16.83 17.92 -7.18
N ASP A 326 -16.12 16.78 -7.02
CA ASP A 326 -16.28 15.65 -7.94
C ASP A 326 -17.63 14.96 -7.73
N VAL A 327 -18.00 14.12 -8.68
CA VAL A 327 -19.24 13.34 -8.63
C VAL A 327 -18.87 11.85 -8.52
N LEU A 328 -19.32 11.21 -7.46
CA LEU A 328 -19.21 9.76 -7.30
C LEU A 328 -20.39 9.07 -7.96
N ASP A 329 -20.13 8.40 -9.07
CA ASP A 329 -21.13 7.57 -9.74
C ASP A 329 -21.12 6.15 -9.17
N ILE A 330 -22.25 5.72 -8.63
CA ILE A 330 -22.46 4.37 -8.10
C ILE A 330 -23.60 3.69 -8.84
N LYS A 331 -23.51 2.37 -8.98
CA LYS A 331 -24.61 1.59 -9.54
C LYS A 331 -25.40 0.91 -8.46
N VAL A 332 -26.71 0.97 -8.52
CA VAL A 332 -27.66 0.30 -7.64
C VAL A 332 -28.51 -0.67 -8.44
N SER A 333 -28.89 -1.78 -7.83
CA SER A 333 -29.81 -2.76 -8.42
C SER A 333 -31.11 -2.76 -7.64
N ARG A 334 -32.22 -2.35 -8.29
CA ARG A 334 -33.56 -2.27 -7.70
C ARG A 334 -34.55 -3.05 -8.55
N GLY A 335 -35.15 -4.09 -7.98
CA GLY A 335 -36.19 -4.86 -8.67
C GLY A 335 -35.75 -5.54 -9.97
N GLY A 336 -34.45 -5.77 -10.16
CA GLY A 336 -33.86 -6.36 -11.37
C GLY A 336 -33.34 -5.31 -12.38
N ASP A 337 -33.64 -4.05 -12.20
CA ASP A 337 -33.10 -2.94 -13.00
C ASP A 337 -31.83 -2.36 -12.36
N SER A 338 -30.89 -1.96 -13.20
CA SER A 338 -29.67 -1.26 -12.77
C SER A 338 -29.79 0.23 -13.05
N ALA A 339 -29.57 1.07 -12.04
CA ALA A 339 -29.55 2.51 -12.16
C ALA A 339 -28.21 3.08 -11.69
N THR A 340 -27.80 4.22 -12.23
CA THR A 340 -26.66 4.98 -11.73
C THR A 340 -27.16 6.13 -10.87
N ILE A 341 -26.59 6.25 -9.66
CA ILE A 341 -26.79 7.37 -8.75
C ILE A 341 -25.50 8.19 -8.75
N SER A 342 -25.64 9.49 -9.02
CA SER A 342 -24.52 10.44 -9.02
C SER A 342 -24.54 11.28 -7.74
N ILE A 343 -23.52 11.11 -6.91
CA ILE A 343 -23.40 11.77 -5.59
C ILE A 343 -22.38 12.91 -5.72
N PRO A 344 -22.80 14.19 -5.68
CA PRO A 344 -21.85 15.30 -5.62
C PRO A 344 -21.12 15.28 -4.27
N LEU A 345 -19.80 15.18 -4.30
CA LEU A 345 -18.98 15.10 -3.10
C LEU A 345 -18.85 16.49 -2.48
N THR A 346 -19.24 16.58 -1.22
CA THR A 346 -19.00 17.73 -0.34
C THR A 346 -17.96 17.35 0.70
N GLY A 347 -17.54 18.26 1.56
CA GLY A 347 -16.64 17.91 2.63
C GLY A 347 -15.96 19.12 3.27
N ALA A 348 -15.02 18.83 4.17
CA ALA A 348 -14.17 19.78 4.84
C ALA A 348 -12.77 19.81 4.24
N THR A 349 -11.88 20.65 4.74
CA THR A 349 -10.45 20.60 4.45
C THR A 349 -9.68 19.98 5.61
N ALA A 350 -8.56 19.32 5.29
CA ALA A 350 -7.57 18.88 6.28
C ALA A 350 -6.20 19.41 5.87
N LEU A 351 -5.41 19.77 6.86
CA LEU A 351 -4.03 20.21 6.66
C LEU A 351 -3.13 18.98 6.51
N VAL A 352 -2.59 18.77 5.30
CA VAL A 352 -1.87 17.56 4.87
C VAL A 352 -0.47 17.92 4.41
N PRO A 353 0.59 17.21 4.84
CA PRO A 353 1.91 17.37 4.27
C PRO A 353 1.90 16.91 2.80
N GLN A 354 2.45 17.73 1.93
CA GLN A 354 2.61 17.44 0.51
C GLN A 354 4.06 17.68 0.13
N TRP A 355 4.63 16.77 -0.66
CA TRP A 355 6.00 16.89 -1.15
C TRP A 355 6.00 17.39 -2.58
N ARG A 356 6.97 18.24 -2.89
CA ARG A 356 7.25 18.74 -4.23
C ARG A 356 8.75 18.75 -4.50
N THR A 357 9.15 18.80 -5.76
CA THR A 357 10.55 18.97 -6.11
C THR A 357 11.03 20.33 -5.64
N ARG A 358 12.15 20.34 -4.91
CA ARG A 358 12.79 21.58 -4.46
C ARG A 358 13.24 22.39 -5.67
N GLN A 359 12.80 23.62 -5.76
CA GLN A 359 13.29 24.53 -6.78
C GLN A 359 14.70 24.98 -6.38
N HIS A 360 15.70 24.68 -7.21
CA HIS A 360 16.99 25.32 -7.07
C HIS A 360 16.84 26.79 -7.47
N THR A 361 16.85 27.69 -6.52
CA THR A 361 17.09 29.10 -6.80
C THR A 361 18.50 29.17 -7.37
N THR A 362 18.63 29.36 -8.67
CA THR A 362 19.86 29.81 -9.31
C THR A 362 20.08 31.27 -8.86
N ASP A 363 20.94 31.43 -7.83
CA ASP A 363 21.53 32.72 -7.53
C ASP A 363 22.52 33.13 -8.63
#